data_74349eff47003c68a6304992847ca7dd
#
_entry.id   74349eff47003c68a6304992847ca7dd
#
_cell.length_a   1.000
_cell.length_b   1.000
_cell.length_c   1.000
_cell.angle_alpha   90.00
_cell.angle_beta   90.00
_cell.angle_gamma   90.00
#
_symmetry.space_group_name_H-M   'P 1'
#
loop_
_entity.id
_entity.type
_entity.pdbx_description
1 polymer ?
#
loop_
_entity_poly.entity_id
_entity_poly.type
_entity_poly.pdbx_seq_one_letter_code
_entity_poly.pdbx_strand_id
1 'polypeptide(L)'
;MKEKIILLVEDNPDDIKLTQRAFNKSKIEEKINIEVARNGDEALDFLFGEGAYIYRNTRNMPALILLDLNLPRINGFQILERIRADKRTKLIPVIILTSSKEEEDIKKAYALGANSYIHKPVDFKKFSNAAQQLGLYWVGLNESPT
;
A
#
# COMPACT_ATOMS: atom_id res chain seq x y z
N MET A 1 -6.39 21.32 -4.86
CA MET A 1 -5.92 20.35 -3.85
C MET A 1 -5.17 19.21 -4.50
N LYS A 2 -4.01 18.91 -3.97
CA LYS A 2 -3.27 17.76 -4.46
C LYS A 2 -4.01 16.47 -4.14
N GLU A 3 -4.14 15.63 -5.15
CA GLU A 3 -4.66 14.29 -4.98
C GLU A 3 -3.64 13.45 -4.22
N LYS A 4 -4.08 12.74 -3.19
CA LYS A 4 -3.21 11.83 -2.43
C LYS A 4 -3.26 10.44 -3.03
N ILE A 5 -2.11 9.80 -3.11
CA ILE A 5 -1.96 8.50 -3.75
C ILE A 5 -1.89 7.42 -2.67
N ILE A 6 -2.67 6.35 -2.88
CA ILE A 6 -2.47 5.08 -2.18
C ILE A 6 -1.95 4.10 -3.22
N LEU A 7 -0.78 3.54 -2.98
CA LEU A 7 -0.24 2.49 -3.85
C LEU A 7 -0.68 1.14 -3.31
N LEU A 8 -1.44 0.42 -4.10
CA LEU A 8 -1.90 -0.93 -3.77
C LEU A 8 -1.07 -1.94 -4.57
N VAL A 9 -0.32 -2.78 -3.86
CA VAL A 9 0.51 -3.82 -4.47
C VAL A 9 -0.17 -5.16 -4.22
N GLU A 10 -0.86 -5.66 -5.23
CA GLU A 10 -1.74 -6.82 -5.14
C GLU A 10 -1.91 -7.45 -6.52
N ASP A 11 -1.79 -8.77 -6.60
CA ASP A 11 -1.94 -9.49 -7.87
C ASP A 11 -3.32 -10.12 -8.07
N ASN A 12 -4.11 -10.28 -7.02
CA ASN A 12 -5.43 -10.90 -7.10
C ASN A 12 -6.48 -9.91 -7.58
N PRO A 13 -7.11 -10.13 -8.76
CA PRO A 13 -8.08 -9.16 -9.31
C PRO A 13 -9.28 -8.91 -8.39
N ASP A 14 -9.75 -9.93 -7.68
CA ASP A 14 -10.90 -9.79 -6.79
C ASP A 14 -10.54 -8.92 -5.58
N ASP A 15 -9.36 -9.13 -5.01
CA ASP A 15 -8.88 -8.31 -3.89
C ASP A 15 -8.62 -6.87 -4.32
N ILE A 16 -8.14 -6.66 -5.53
CA ILE A 16 -7.96 -5.30 -6.08
C ILE A 16 -9.29 -4.59 -6.16
N LYS A 17 -10.31 -5.23 -6.75
CA LYS A 17 -11.65 -4.64 -6.87
C LYS A 17 -12.27 -4.35 -5.51
N LEU A 18 -12.12 -5.29 -4.58
CA LEU A 18 -12.62 -5.16 -3.22
C LEU A 18 -12.02 -3.93 -2.53
N THR A 19 -10.72 -3.78 -2.63
CA THR A 19 -9.98 -2.67 -2.03
C THR A 19 -10.40 -1.34 -2.66
N GLN A 20 -10.48 -1.28 -3.99
CA GLN A 20 -10.92 -0.08 -4.70
C GLN A 20 -12.33 0.35 -4.28
N ARG A 21 -13.25 -0.61 -4.19
CA ARG A 21 -14.62 -0.32 -3.75
C ARG A 21 -14.67 0.18 -2.31
N ALA A 22 -13.88 -0.43 -1.44
CA ALA A 22 -13.86 -0.06 -0.03
C ALA A 22 -13.40 1.38 0.15
N PHE A 23 -12.33 1.79 -0.53
CA PHE A 23 -11.85 3.17 -0.46
C PHE A 23 -12.77 4.17 -1.16
N ASN A 24 -13.42 3.77 -2.25
CA ASN A 24 -14.37 4.63 -2.94
C ASN A 24 -15.61 4.94 -2.10
N LYS A 25 -15.97 4.03 -1.18
CA LYS A 25 -17.09 4.23 -0.25
C LYS A 25 -16.72 5.03 0.98
N SER A 26 -15.43 5.20 1.24
CA SER A 26 -14.98 5.94 2.41
C SER A 26 -15.29 7.43 2.23
N LYS A 27 -15.81 8.05 3.32
CA LYS A 27 -16.19 9.46 3.32
C LYS A 27 -15.01 10.30 3.80
N ILE A 28 -14.01 10.42 2.95
CA ILE A 28 -12.81 11.20 3.25
C ILE A 28 -12.87 12.46 2.39
N GLU A 29 -12.63 13.61 2.99
CA GLU A 29 -12.61 14.89 2.27
C GLU A 29 -11.48 14.96 1.25
N GLU A 30 -10.37 14.30 1.57
CA GLU A 30 -9.22 14.25 0.68
C GLU A 30 -9.52 13.45 -0.58
N LYS A 31 -9.08 13.95 -1.72
CA LYS A 31 -9.19 13.21 -2.96
C LYS A 31 -8.11 12.13 -3.00
N ILE A 32 -8.52 10.88 -3.14
CA ILE A 32 -7.63 9.73 -3.15
C ILE A 32 -7.58 9.13 -4.55
N ASN A 33 -6.36 8.91 -5.02
CA ASN A 33 -6.11 8.13 -6.24
C ASN A 33 -5.44 6.81 -5.84
N ILE A 34 -6.08 5.70 -6.16
CA ILE A 34 -5.50 4.38 -5.90
C ILE A 34 -4.76 3.92 -7.15
N GLU A 35 -3.45 3.84 -7.03
CA GLU A 35 -2.59 3.25 -8.07
C GLU A 35 -2.39 1.78 -7.76
N VAL A 36 -2.63 0.94 -8.75
CA VAL A 36 -2.51 -0.52 -8.58
C VAL A 36 -1.25 -1.01 -9.26
N ALA A 37 -0.41 -1.71 -8.50
CA ALA A 37 0.71 -2.47 -9.02
C ALA A 37 0.41 -3.95 -8.81
N ARG A 38 0.45 -4.73 -9.87
CA ARG A 38 0.05 -6.15 -9.82
C ARG A 38 1.20 -7.09 -9.47
N ASN A 39 2.39 -6.55 -9.37
CA ASN A 39 3.59 -7.28 -8.97
C ASN A 39 4.63 -6.33 -8.41
N GLY A 40 5.72 -6.89 -7.88
CA GLY A 40 6.77 -6.09 -7.26
C GLY A 40 7.50 -5.18 -8.23
N ASP A 41 7.73 -5.64 -9.46
CA ASP A 41 8.41 -4.84 -10.46
C ASP A 41 7.62 -3.58 -10.80
N GLU A 42 6.30 -3.71 -10.99
CA GLU A 42 5.44 -2.56 -11.24
C GLU A 42 5.46 -1.57 -10.07
N ALA A 43 5.43 -2.09 -8.84
CA ALA A 43 5.47 -1.25 -7.64
C ALA A 43 6.75 -0.45 -7.57
N LEU A 44 7.89 -1.08 -7.79
CA LEU A 44 9.20 -0.42 -7.76
C LEU A 44 9.34 0.57 -8.92
N ASP A 45 8.87 0.20 -10.11
CA ASP A 45 8.87 1.10 -11.26
C ASP A 45 8.06 2.37 -10.96
N PHE A 46 6.89 2.20 -10.35
CA PHE A 46 6.06 3.35 -9.97
C PHE A 46 6.76 4.25 -8.96
N LEU A 47 7.32 3.66 -7.91
CA LEU A 47 7.97 4.43 -6.85
C LEU A 47 9.19 5.18 -7.35
N PHE A 48 9.98 4.57 -8.22
CA PHE A 48 11.26 5.13 -8.64
C PHE A 48 11.24 5.79 -10.03
N GLY A 49 10.06 5.82 -10.66
CA GLY A 49 9.93 6.47 -11.96
C GLY A 49 10.68 5.76 -13.08
N GLU A 50 10.56 4.44 -13.13
CA GLU A 50 11.23 3.60 -14.11
C GLU A 50 10.22 2.89 -15.01
N GLY A 51 10.68 2.24 -16.07
CA GLY A 51 9.83 1.46 -16.97
C GLY A 51 8.66 2.27 -17.52
N ALA A 52 7.44 1.77 -17.35
CA ALA A 52 6.24 2.44 -17.81
C ALA A 52 5.97 3.78 -17.10
N TYR A 53 6.65 4.02 -15.99
CA TYR A 53 6.47 5.22 -15.17
C TYR A 53 7.62 6.22 -15.30
N ILE A 54 8.39 6.15 -16.38
CA ILE A 54 9.58 6.99 -16.56
C ILE A 54 9.27 8.49 -16.57
N TYR A 55 8.05 8.88 -16.95
CA TYR A 55 7.65 10.28 -16.96
C TYR A 55 6.90 10.71 -15.71
N ARG A 56 6.79 9.82 -14.71
CA ARG A 56 6.09 10.15 -13.47
C ARG A 56 6.91 11.15 -12.64
N ASN A 57 6.21 12.09 -12.01
CA ASN A 57 6.85 12.98 -11.04
C ASN A 57 7.06 12.22 -9.73
N THR A 58 8.28 11.76 -9.49
CA THR A 58 8.63 10.95 -8.31
C THR A 58 8.65 11.75 -7.02
N ARG A 59 8.49 13.07 -7.07
CA ARG A 59 8.32 13.88 -5.85
C ARG A 59 6.93 13.68 -5.24
N ASN A 60 5.97 13.22 -6.05
CA ASN A 60 4.64 12.91 -5.58
C ASN A 60 4.56 11.46 -5.12
N MET A 61 5.08 11.19 -3.91
CA MET A 61 5.10 9.86 -3.34
C MET A 61 3.76 9.48 -2.71
N PRO A 62 3.45 8.18 -2.65
CA PRO A 62 2.22 7.75 -1.98
C PRO A 62 2.16 8.20 -0.53
N ALA A 63 0.96 8.55 -0.08
CA ALA A 63 0.71 8.78 1.35
C ALA A 63 0.68 7.47 2.13
N LEU A 64 0.42 6.37 1.43
CA LEU A 64 0.26 5.05 2.02
C LEU A 64 0.54 3.99 0.97
N ILE A 65 1.22 2.92 1.38
CA ILE A 65 1.40 1.72 0.56
C ILE A 65 0.67 0.56 1.24
N LEU A 66 -0.23 -0.09 0.53
CA LEU A 66 -0.87 -1.33 0.94
C LEU A 66 -0.18 -2.46 0.19
N LEU A 67 0.43 -3.38 0.91
CA LEU A 67 1.35 -4.36 0.32
C LEU A 67 0.97 -5.77 0.73
N ASP A 68 0.70 -6.63 -0.26
CA ASP A 68 0.52 -8.05 -0.03
C ASP A 68 1.88 -8.74 0.06
N LEU A 69 1.99 -9.75 0.90
CA LEU A 69 3.20 -10.54 1.04
C LEU A 69 3.34 -11.60 -0.05
N ASN A 70 2.21 -12.16 -0.50
CA ASN A 70 2.20 -13.31 -1.42
C ASN A 70 2.13 -12.86 -2.87
N LEU A 71 3.23 -12.31 -3.37
CA LEU A 71 3.33 -11.85 -4.75
C LEU A 71 4.27 -12.75 -5.55
N PRO A 72 4.05 -12.87 -6.88
CA PRO A 72 4.94 -13.68 -7.70
C PRO A 72 6.31 -13.00 -7.88
N ARG A 73 7.35 -13.78 -8.07
CA ARG A 73 8.75 -13.37 -8.30
C ARG A 73 9.35 -12.61 -7.14
N ILE A 74 9.03 -11.32 -7.00
CA ILE A 74 9.49 -10.49 -5.88
C ILE A 74 8.35 -10.48 -4.86
N ASN A 75 8.58 -11.08 -3.68
CA ASN A 75 7.55 -11.12 -2.65
C ASN A 75 7.47 -9.80 -1.87
N GLY A 76 6.43 -9.66 -1.05
CA GLY A 76 6.21 -8.42 -0.32
C GLY A 76 7.32 -8.06 0.66
N PHE A 77 7.98 -9.03 1.25
CA PHE A 77 9.11 -8.77 2.14
C PHE A 77 10.26 -8.10 1.40
N GLN A 78 10.58 -8.58 0.19
CA GLN A 78 11.63 -8.02 -0.63
C GLN A 78 11.30 -6.60 -1.09
N ILE A 79 10.03 -6.35 -1.41
CA ILE A 79 9.57 -5.00 -1.77
C ILE A 79 9.72 -4.06 -0.57
N LEU A 80 9.32 -4.50 0.61
CA LEU A 80 9.43 -3.72 1.83
C LEU A 80 10.89 -3.36 2.13
N GLU A 81 11.81 -4.32 1.98
CA GLU A 81 13.23 -4.06 2.13
C GLU A 81 13.73 -2.96 1.19
N ARG A 82 13.31 -3.02 -0.08
CA ARG A 82 13.69 -2.01 -1.06
C ARG A 82 13.14 -0.63 -0.73
N ILE A 83 11.89 -0.57 -0.25
CA ILE A 83 11.27 0.68 0.16
C ILE A 83 12.05 1.31 1.31
N ARG A 84 12.44 0.52 2.30
CA ARG A 84 13.14 1.01 3.50
C ARG A 84 14.62 1.33 3.25
N ALA A 85 15.21 0.75 2.20
CA ALA A 85 16.62 0.95 1.88
C ALA A 85 16.88 2.25 1.11
N ASP A 86 15.88 2.84 0.47
CA ASP A 86 16.05 4.04 -0.34
C ASP A 86 15.53 5.26 0.40
N LYS A 87 16.35 6.31 0.46
CA LYS A 87 15.99 7.54 1.19
C LYS A 87 14.77 8.26 0.64
N ARG A 88 14.40 8.02 -0.62
CA ARG A 88 13.21 8.62 -1.23
C ARG A 88 11.92 7.99 -0.72
N THR A 89 11.96 6.74 -0.25
CA THR A 89 10.77 5.95 0.10
C THR A 89 10.76 5.46 1.53
N LYS A 90 11.88 5.56 2.25
CA LYS A 90 12.02 4.91 3.57
C LYS A 90 11.04 5.38 4.63
N LEU A 91 10.44 6.55 4.47
CA LEU A 91 9.50 7.12 5.46
C LEU A 91 8.04 6.95 5.06
N ILE A 92 7.75 6.35 3.91
CA ILE A 92 6.37 6.13 3.47
C ILE A 92 5.73 5.09 4.38
N PRO A 93 4.52 5.34 4.93
CA PRO A 93 3.81 4.32 5.70
C PRO A 93 3.49 3.10 4.83
N VAL A 94 3.83 1.91 5.33
CA VAL A 94 3.55 0.65 4.65
C VAL A 94 2.70 -0.21 5.56
N ILE A 95 1.55 -0.60 5.07
CA ILE A 95 0.63 -1.50 5.76
C ILE A 95 0.58 -2.81 4.98
N ILE A 96 0.90 -3.89 5.65
CA ILE A 96 0.79 -5.22 5.06
C ILE A 96 -0.68 -5.61 5.08
N LEU A 97 -1.19 -6.03 3.94
CA LEU A 97 -2.57 -6.47 3.79
C LEU A 97 -2.55 -7.83 3.09
N THR A 98 -2.63 -8.90 3.86
CA THR A 98 -2.38 -10.24 3.35
C THR A 98 -3.28 -11.27 4.02
N SER A 99 -3.47 -12.42 3.35
CA SER A 99 -4.20 -13.55 3.93
C SER A 99 -3.36 -14.37 4.91
N SER A 100 -2.06 -14.11 5.02
CA SER A 100 -1.20 -14.85 5.95
C SER A 100 -1.45 -14.46 7.39
N LYS A 101 -1.66 -15.46 8.26
CA LYS A 101 -1.77 -15.31 9.71
C LYS A 101 -0.52 -15.83 10.42
N GLU A 102 0.50 -16.24 9.67
CA GLU A 102 1.70 -16.82 10.24
C GLU A 102 2.38 -15.82 11.18
N GLU A 103 2.62 -16.25 12.40
CA GLU A 103 3.27 -15.40 13.41
C GLU A 103 4.66 -14.95 12.94
N GLU A 104 5.38 -15.84 12.27
CA GLU A 104 6.69 -15.52 11.72
C GLU A 104 6.63 -14.42 10.65
N ASP A 105 5.59 -14.45 9.81
CA ASP A 105 5.39 -13.43 8.78
C ASP A 105 5.09 -12.07 9.41
N ILE A 106 4.28 -12.06 10.46
CA ILE A 106 3.95 -10.83 11.18
C ILE A 106 5.22 -10.22 11.79
N LYS A 107 6.00 -11.04 12.49
CA LYS A 107 7.25 -10.59 13.12
C LYS A 107 8.24 -10.09 12.10
N LYS A 108 8.38 -10.82 10.99
CA LYS A 108 9.30 -10.44 9.93
C LYS A 108 8.90 -9.12 9.28
N ALA A 109 7.60 -8.92 9.04
CA ALA A 109 7.10 -7.68 8.44
C ALA A 109 7.46 -6.48 9.32
N TYR A 110 7.21 -6.55 10.61
CA TYR A 110 7.55 -5.46 11.52
C TYR A 110 9.05 -5.25 11.63
N ALA A 111 9.83 -6.33 11.67
CA ALA A 111 11.30 -6.24 11.70
C ALA A 111 11.85 -5.53 10.46
N LEU A 112 11.21 -5.71 9.31
CA LEU A 112 11.62 -5.06 8.06
C LEU A 112 11.07 -3.65 7.91
N GLY A 113 10.26 -3.18 8.84
CA GLY A 113 9.82 -1.79 8.87
C GLY A 113 8.37 -1.55 8.47
N ALA A 114 7.50 -2.56 8.52
CA ALA A 114 6.08 -2.34 8.32
C ALA A 114 5.49 -1.50 9.46
N ASN A 115 4.57 -0.62 9.14
CA ASN A 115 3.89 0.22 10.12
C ASN A 115 2.69 -0.50 10.72
N SER A 116 2.08 -1.41 9.97
CA SER A 116 0.92 -2.16 10.43
C SER A 116 0.78 -3.45 9.64
N TYR A 117 0.03 -4.39 10.18
CA TYR A 117 -0.21 -5.69 9.55
C TYR A 117 -1.68 -6.02 9.69
N ILE A 118 -2.37 -6.17 8.58
CA ILE A 118 -3.80 -6.47 8.56
C ILE A 118 -4.02 -7.79 7.85
N HIS A 119 -4.67 -8.72 8.55
CA HIS A 119 -5.12 -9.95 7.93
C HIS A 119 -6.31 -9.65 7.02
N LYS A 120 -6.24 -10.07 5.76
CA LYS A 120 -7.32 -9.84 4.80
C LYS A 120 -8.60 -10.46 5.33
N PRO A 121 -9.66 -9.66 5.52
CA PRO A 121 -10.95 -10.19 5.91
C PRO A 121 -11.61 -10.88 4.72
N VAL A 122 -12.41 -11.87 5.03
CA VAL A 122 -13.17 -12.61 4.05
C VAL A 122 -14.44 -11.85 3.68
N ASP A 123 -14.87 -10.96 4.57
CA ASP A 123 -16.15 -10.26 4.53
C ASP A 123 -15.93 -8.82 4.08
N PHE A 124 -16.67 -8.41 3.03
CA PHE A 124 -16.58 -7.07 2.47
C PHE A 124 -16.88 -5.97 3.49
N LYS A 125 -17.84 -6.20 4.37
CA LYS A 125 -18.23 -5.20 5.37
C LYS A 125 -17.09 -4.88 6.33
N LYS A 126 -16.39 -5.91 6.82
CA LYS A 126 -15.23 -5.73 7.69
C LYS A 126 -14.09 -5.05 6.94
N PHE A 127 -13.89 -5.42 5.69
CA PHE A 127 -12.86 -4.83 4.85
C PHE A 127 -13.16 -3.36 4.59
N SER A 128 -14.41 -3.03 4.29
CA SER A 128 -14.84 -1.65 4.05
C SER A 128 -14.61 -0.78 5.28
N ASN A 129 -14.92 -1.29 6.48
CA ASN A 129 -14.66 -0.56 7.72
C ASN A 129 -13.17 -0.32 7.95
N ALA A 130 -12.34 -1.34 7.71
CA ALA A 130 -10.89 -1.22 7.85
C ALA A 130 -10.34 -0.18 6.87
N ALA A 131 -10.77 -0.24 5.61
CA ALA A 131 -10.32 0.72 4.59
C ALA A 131 -10.71 2.15 4.95
N GLN A 132 -11.91 2.34 5.49
CA GLN A 132 -12.35 3.66 5.94
C GLN A 132 -11.45 4.20 7.04
N GLN A 133 -11.11 3.37 8.02
CA GLN A 133 -10.22 3.77 9.12
C GLN A 133 -8.81 4.09 8.62
N LEU A 134 -8.28 3.27 7.72
CA LEU A 134 -6.97 3.52 7.12
C LEU A 134 -6.94 4.84 6.35
N GLY A 135 -7.98 5.09 5.56
CA GLY A 135 -8.07 6.32 4.81
C GLY A 135 -8.19 7.53 5.72
N LEU A 136 -9.06 7.47 6.72
CA LEU A 136 -9.22 8.58 7.66
C LEU A 136 -7.92 8.91 8.38
N TYR A 137 -7.19 7.91 8.82
CA TYR A 137 -5.97 8.16 9.58
C TYR A 137 -4.80 8.53 8.66
N TRP A 138 -4.45 7.63 7.72
CA TRP A 138 -3.20 7.79 6.97
C TRP A 138 -3.27 8.84 5.87
N VAL A 139 -4.46 9.09 5.31
CA VAL A 139 -4.65 10.10 4.28
C VAL A 139 -5.16 11.41 4.86
N GLY A 140 -6.10 11.32 5.81
CA GLY A 140 -6.76 12.51 6.36
C GLY A 140 -6.07 13.15 7.55
N LEU A 141 -5.63 12.35 8.53
CA LEU A 141 -5.11 12.84 9.81
C LEU A 141 -3.61 12.79 9.94
N ASN A 142 -2.96 11.78 9.38
CA ASN A 142 -1.52 11.63 9.53
C ASN A 142 -0.76 12.78 8.86
N GLU A 143 0.22 13.31 9.55
CA GLU A 143 1.12 14.32 8.99
C GLU A 143 2.26 13.62 8.27
N SER A 144 2.34 13.81 6.96
CA SER A 144 3.39 13.21 6.15
C SER A 144 4.73 13.90 6.42
N PRO A 145 5.85 13.15 6.47
CA PRO A 145 7.18 13.76 6.63
C PRO A 145 7.69 14.48 5.38
N THR A 146 6.95 14.42 4.28
CA THR A 146 7.37 15.03 3.01
C THR A 146 6.52 16.22 2.61
#